data_d16791664fdfce72c1c5380879cd17a0
#
_entry.id   d16791664fdfce72c1c5380879cd17a0
#
_cell.length_a   1.000
_cell.length_b   1.000
_cell.length_c   1.000
_cell.angle_alpha   90.00
_cell.angle_beta   90.00
_cell.angle_gamma   90.00
#
_symmetry.space_group_name_H-M   'P 1'
#
loop_
_entity.id
_entity.type
_entity.pdbx_description
1 polymer ?
#
loop_
_entity_poly.entity_id
_entity_poly.type
_entity_poly.pdbx_seq_one_letter_code
_entity_poly.pdbx_strand_id
1 'polypeptide(L)'
;ALRSVVDLELLGEKSIIVDCDVLQADGGTRTASITGAFVALRLAVDKLLQSNELAQDPIKEHLAAISVGILADQTCVVDLDYEEDHQAKVDMNLVMTEGGRFVEIQGTGEEATFDGEELNQMLLLGKDAIQSLIAKQKEALYTQKAELIDEDKIIMIATGNLGKVKEFEAMFA
;
A
#
# COMPACT_ATOMS: atom_id res chain seq x y z
N ALA A 1 8.32 -1.42 -6.51
CA ALA A 1 6.90 -1.74 -6.69
C ALA A 1 6.22 -0.77 -7.68
N LEU A 2 6.19 0.55 -7.43
CA LEU A 2 5.42 1.55 -8.23
C LEU A 2 5.74 1.52 -9.74
N ARG A 3 6.98 1.29 -10.12
CA ARG A 3 7.38 1.24 -11.54
C ARG A 3 6.67 0.14 -12.34
N SER A 4 6.17 -0.91 -11.70
CA SER A 4 5.47 -2.00 -12.40
C SER A 4 4.13 -1.57 -13.00
N VAL A 5 3.51 -0.54 -12.45
CA VAL A 5 2.21 -0.02 -12.88
C VAL A 5 2.31 1.32 -13.63
N VAL A 6 3.52 1.79 -13.92
CA VAL A 6 3.77 3.04 -14.65
C VAL A 6 4.37 2.74 -16.01
N ASP A 7 3.83 3.37 -17.06
CA ASP A 7 4.45 3.41 -18.38
C ASP A 7 5.51 4.52 -18.41
N LEU A 8 6.77 4.11 -18.38
CA LEU A 8 7.89 5.06 -18.33
C LEU A 8 8.11 5.78 -19.67
N GLU A 9 7.64 5.20 -20.78
CA GLU A 9 7.72 5.85 -22.08
C GLU A 9 6.73 7.02 -22.14
N LEU A 10 5.51 6.84 -21.62
CA LEU A 10 4.51 7.91 -21.51
C LEU A 10 4.91 9.00 -20.52
N LEU A 11 5.64 8.63 -19.45
CA LEU A 11 6.18 9.61 -18.50
C LEU A 11 7.28 10.48 -19.14
N GLY A 12 8.03 9.94 -20.09
CA GLY A 12 9.09 10.63 -20.82
C GLY A 12 10.31 10.92 -19.94
N GLU A 13 10.91 12.08 -20.15
CA GLU A 13 12.14 12.49 -19.41
C GLU A 13 11.87 13.05 -18.00
N LYS A 14 10.62 12.98 -17.53
CA LYS A 14 10.25 13.47 -16.21
C LYS A 14 10.65 12.47 -15.12
N SER A 15 11.01 13.02 -13.97
CA SER A 15 11.28 12.24 -12.75
C SER A 15 10.28 12.59 -11.67
N ILE A 16 9.64 11.59 -11.07
CA ILE A 16 8.81 11.73 -9.89
C ILE A 16 9.56 11.07 -8.73
N ILE A 17 9.89 11.86 -7.73
CA ILE A 17 10.54 11.39 -6.51
C ILE A 17 9.44 11.17 -5.48
N VAL A 18 9.37 9.95 -4.94
CA VAL A 18 8.44 9.58 -3.87
C VAL A 18 9.26 9.39 -2.60
N ASP A 19 8.98 10.19 -1.61
CA ASP A 19 9.56 10.10 -0.28
C ASP A 19 8.50 9.65 0.73
N CYS A 20 8.86 8.71 1.59
CA CYS A 20 7.97 8.14 2.60
C CYS A 20 8.56 8.40 3.98
N ASP A 21 8.04 9.40 4.67
CA ASP A 21 8.45 9.72 6.03
C ASP A 21 7.57 8.97 7.04
N VAL A 22 8.21 8.23 7.94
CA VAL A 22 7.54 7.43 8.96
C VAL A 22 7.39 8.26 10.22
N LEU A 23 6.20 8.78 10.47
CA LEU A 23 5.90 9.56 11.67
C LEU A 23 5.74 8.65 12.89
N GLN A 24 5.08 7.53 12.73
CA GLN A 24 4.90 6.51 13.77
C GLN A 24 4.97 5.12 13.15
N ALA A 25 5.89 4.30 13.64
CA ALA A 25 6.06 2.93 13.19
C ALA A 25 5.17 1.96 13.98
N ASP A 26 4.72 0.91 13.28
CA ASP A 26 4.05 -0.27 13.80
C ASP A 26 4.30 -1.42 12.81
N GLY A 27 3.67 -2.59 12.93
CA GLY A 27 3.76 -3.63 11.91
C GLY A 27 3.35 -3.14 10.51
N GLY A 28 3.93 -3.73 9.46
CA GLY A 28 3.56 -3.42 8.08
C GLY A 28 3.96 -2.03 7.56
N THR A 29 4.94 -1.35 8.16
CA THR A 29 5.39 0.00 7.76
C THR A 29 5.77 0.08 6.28
N ARG A 30 6.46 -0.93 5.76
CA ARG A 30 6.86 -1.00 4.35
C ARG A 30 5.67 -1.12 3.40
N THR A 31 4.72 -1.98 3.72
CA THR A 31 3.51 -2.20 2.89
C THR A 31 2.59 -0.98 2.92
N ALA A 32 2.42 -0.35 4.08
CA ALA A 32 1.70 0.92 4.22
C ALA A 32 2.35 2.03 3.38
N SER A 33 3.68 2.14 3.40
CA SER A 33 4.43 3.09 2.56
C SER A 33 4.16 2.88 1.07
N ILE A 34 4.18 1.64 0.57
CA ILE A 34 3.90 1.33 -0.83
C ILE A 34 2.47 1.73 -1.21
N THR A 35 1.50 1.40 -0.35
CA THR A 35 0.08 1.68 -0.58
C THR A 35 -0.21 3.18 -0.58
N GLY A 36 0.37 3.95 0.35
CA GLY A 36 0.24 5.41 0.40
C GLY A 36 1.01 6.11 -0.72
N ALA A 37 2.22 5.63 -1.04
CA ALA A 37 3.03 6.14 -2.13
C ALA A 37 2.33 6.05 -3.49
N PHE A 38 1.52 5.01 -3.72
CA PHE A 38 0.72 4.93 -4.94
C PHE A 38 -0.30 6.08 -5.04
N VAL A 39 -0.97 6.43 -3.95
CA VAL A 39 -1.92 7.55 -3.94
C VAL A 39 -1.21 8.87 -4.22
N ALA A 40 -0.07 9.11 -3.57
CA ALA A 40 0.75 10.30 -3.82
C ALA A 40 1.22 10.39 -5.28
N LEU A 41 1.67 9.26 -5.84
CA LEU A 41 2.03 9.15 -7.25
C LEU A 41 0.86 9.50 -8.17
N ARG A 42 -0.35 8.96 -7.90
CA ARG A 42 -1.56 9.24 -8.69
C ARG A 42 -1.89 10.73 -8.67
N LEU A 43 -1.85 11.36 -7.50
CA LEU A 43 -2.10 12.81 -7.36
C LEU A 43 -1.07 13.64 -8.13
N ALA A 44 0.21 13.27 -8.07
CA ALA A 44 1.26 13.95 -8.83
C ALA A 44 1.03 13.84 -10.34
N VAL A 45 0.68 12.64 -10.83
CA VAL A 45 0.37 12.42 -12.25
C VAL A 45 -0.88 13.17 -12.66
N ASP A 46 -1.93 13.21 -11.83
CA ASP A 46 -3.15 13.99 -12.10
C ASP A 46 -2.84 15.50 -12.27
N LYS A 47 -1.95 16.06 -11.43
CA LYS A 47 -1.48 17.45 -11.58
C LYS A 47 -0.76 17.67 -12.92
N LEU A 48 0.14 16.77 -13.31
CA LEU A 48 0.86 16.86 -14.58
C LEU A 48 -0.06 16.75 -15.80
N LEU A 49 -1.12 15.94 -15.71
CA LEU A 49 -2.16 15.84 -16.76
C LEU A 49 -2.98 17.13 -16.84
N GLN A 50 -3.39 17.69 -15.70
CA GLN A 50 -4.16 18.94 -15.63
C GLN A 50 -3.37 20.16 -16.16
N SER A 51 -2.07 20.20 -15.90
CA SER A 51 -1.17 21.24 -16.43
C SER A 51 -0.76 21.03 -17.89
N ASN A 52 -1.24 19.97 -18.55
CA ASN A 52 -0.83 19.55 -19.89
C ASN A 52 0.67 19.25 -20.03
N GLU A 53 1.34 18.94 -18.93
CA GLU A 53 2.73 18.48 -18.94
C GLU A 53 2.87 17.00 -19.33
N LEU A 54 1.80 16.22 -19.19
CA LEU A 54 1.66 14.88 -19.74
C LEU A 54 0.49 14.87 -20.72
N ALA A 55 0.71 14.26 -21.87
CA ALA A 55 -0.31 14.12 -22.91
C ALA A 55 -1.26 12.95 -22.64
N GLN A 56 -0.79 11.93 -21.93
CA GLN A 56 -1.53 10.70 -21.64
C GLN A 56 -1.19 10.21 -20.23
N ASP A 57 -2.13 9.49 -19.63
CA ASP A 57 -1.94 8.90 -18.31
C ASP A 57 -0.93 7.74 -18.36
N PRO A 58 0.20 7.83 -17.66
CA PRO A 58 1.17 6.76 -17.62
C PRO A 58 0.82 5.66 -16.59
N ILE A 59 -0.16 5.84 -15.71
CA ILE A 59 -0.56 4.83 -14.72
C ILE A 59 -1.51 3.82 -15.36
N LYS A 60 -1.09 2.56 -15.39
CA LYS A 60 -1.82 1.45 -16.03
C LYS A 60 -2.96 0.92 -15.16
N GLU A 61 -2.71 0.76 -13.87
CA GLU A 61 -3.64 0.20 -12.88
C GLU A 61 -3.24 0.56 -11.45
N HIS A 62 -4.14 0.37 -10.50
CA HIS A 62 -3.83 0.55 -9.08
C HIS A 62 -2.92 -0.56 -8.56
N LEU A 63 -2.20 -0.23 -7.47
CA LEU A 63 -1.29 -1.14 -6.78
C LEU A 63 -1.38 -0.88 -5.28
N ALA A 64 -1.43 -1.95 -4.50
CA ALA A 64 -1.36 -1.87 -3.04
C ALA A 64 -0.51 -3.01 -2.48
N ALA A 65 -0.14 -2.87 -1.22
CA ALA A 65 0.66 -3.84 -0.49
C ALA A 65 0.09 -4.07 0.91
N ILE A 66 0.27 -5.29 1.41
CA ILE A 66 -0.20 -5.71 2.74
C ILE A 66 0.76 -6.73 3.34
N SER A 67 0.85 -6.76 4.68
CA SER A 67 1.48 -7.86 5.41
C SER A 67 0.47 -8.96 5.68
N VAL A 68 0.91 -10.20 5.61
CA VAL A 68 0.17 -11.40 6.02
C VAL A 68 1.10 -12.31 6.80
N GLY A 69 0.58 -13.09 7.72
CA GLY A 69 1.42 -13.96 8.52
C GLY A 69 0.67 -15.13 9.13
N ILE A 70 1.44 -16.00 9.78
CA ILE A 70 0.93 -17.13 10.55
C ILE A 70 1.41 -16.98 11.99
N LEU A 71 0.48 -16.86 12.91
CA LEU A 71 0.76 -16.75 14.34
C LEU A 71 1.16 -18.12 14.96
N ALA A 72 1.60 -18.08 16.21
CA ALA A 72 2.02 -19.26 16.96
C ALA A 72 0.94 -20.34 17.09
N ASP A 73 -0.33 -19.96 17.09
CA ASP A 73 -1.50 -20.84 17.16
C ASP A 73 -1.99 -21.35 15.80
N GLN A 74 -1.21 -21.11 14.72
CA GLN A 74 -1.52 -21.46 13.33
C GLN A 74 -2.61 -20.59 12.69
N THR A 75 -3.01 -19.47 13.31
CA THR A 75 -3.96 -18.54 12.71
C THR A 75 -3.27 -17.70 11.62
N CYS A 76 -3.85 -17.68 10.41
CA CYS A 76 -3.44 -16.74 9.37
C CYS A 76 -4.05 -15.36 9.66
N VAL A 77 -3.22 -14.33 9.65
CA VAL A 77 -3.60 -12.93 9.91
C VAL A 77 -3.16 -12.04 8.78
N VAL A 78 -3.79 -10.87 8.65
CA VAL A 78 -3.50 -9.85 7.64
C VAL A 78 -3.43 -8.47 8.28
N ASP A 79 -2.56 -7.62 7.75
CA ASP A 79 -2.27 -6.29 8.29
C ASP A 79 -1.78 -6.36 9.74
N LEU A 80 -0.71 -7.14 9.93
CA LEU A 80 -0.14 -7.42 11.24
C LEU A 80 0.23 -6.12 11.95
N ASP A 81 -0.18 -6.01 13.21
CA ASP A 81 0.36 -4.99 14.11
C ASP A 81 1.74 -5.41 14.65
N TYR A 82 2.36 -4.56 15.46
CA TYR A 82 3.71 -4.82 15.96
C TYR A 82 3.78 -6.11 16.80
N GLU A 83 2.79 -6.38 17.63
CA GLU A 83 2.77 -7.57 18.51
C GLU A 83 2.55 -8.85 17.68
N GLU A 84 1.69 -8.81 16.69
CA GLU A 84 1.46 -9.91 15.76
C GLU A 84 2.69 -10.19 14.91
N ASP A 85 3.30 -9.14 14.35
CA ASP A 85 4.50 -9.20 13.52
C ASP A 85 5.68 -9.81 14.31
N HIS A 86 5.89 -9.35 15.55
CA HIS A 86 6.94 -9.85 16.43
C HIS A 86 6.76 -11.32 16.85
N GLN A 87 5.51 -11.80 16.94
CA GLN A 87 5.17 -13.16 17.39
C GLN A 87 4.85 -14.10 16.21
N ALA A 88 4.81 -13.57 14.98
CA ALA A 88 4.50 -14.37 13.81
C ALA A 88 5.57 -15.45 13.57
N LYS A 89 5.13 -16.70 13.32
CA LYS A 89 6.01 -17.77 12.87
C LYS A 89 6.43 -17.58 11.41
N VAL A 90 5.54 -16.97 10.64
CA VAL A 90 5.76 -16.64 9.23
C VAL A 90 5.29 -15.21 9.03
N ASP A 91 6.15 -14.37 8.52
CA ASP A 91 5.83 -13.02 8.04
C ASP A 91 5.99 -12.97 6.52
N MET A 92 5.03 -12.35 5.86
CA MET A 92 5.02 -12.19 4.40
C MET A 92 4.48 -10.84 3.99
N ASN A 93 5.16 -10.20 3.06
CA ASN A 93 4.70 -8.98 2.40
C ASN A 93 4.26 -9.29 0.98
N LEU A 94 3.05 -8.85 0.63
CA LEU A 94 2.47 -8.99 -0.69
C LEU A 94 2.29 -7.63 -1.34
N VAL A 95 2.68 -7.52 -2.61
CA VAL A 95 2.39 -6.36 -3.46
C VAL A 95 1.67 -6.86 -4.69
N MET A 96 0.46 -6.35 -4.93
CA MET A 96 -0.36 -6.77 -6.06
C MET A 96 -0.98 -5.57 -6.77
N THR A 97 -1.29 -5.79 -8.05
CA THR A 97 -2.06 -4.85 -8.87
C THR A 97 -3.56 -5.10 -8.70
N GLU A 98 -4.37 -4.12 -9.11
CA GLU A 98 -5.83 -4.21 -9.16
C GLU A 98 -6.31 -5.42 -9.99
N GLY A 99 -5.62 -5.73 -11.08
CA GLY A 99 -5.89 -6.91 -11.91
C GLY A 99 -5.53 -8.26 -11.26
N GLY A 100 -5.09 -8.25 -9.98
CA GLY A 100 -4.77 -9.45 -9.22
C GLY A 100 -3.42 -10.09 -9.59
N ARG A 101 -2.52 -9.33 -10.21
CA ARG A 101 -1.17 -9.79 -10.56
C ARG A 101 -0.20 -9.45 -9.43
N PHE A 102 0.65 -10.39 -9.07
CA PHE A 102 1.70 -10.17 -8.10
C PHE A 102 2.83 -9.30 -8.68
N VAL A 103 3.25 -8.32 -7.94
CA VAL A 103 4.45 -7.52 -8.19
C VAL A 103 5.60 -8.01 -7.29
N GLU A 104 5.25 -8.39 -6.06
CA GLU A 104 6.21 -8.91 -5.09
C GLU A 104 5.53 -9.89 -4.14
N ILE A 105 6.22 -10.96 -3.82
CA ILE A 105 5.91 -11.89 -2.73
C ILE A 105 7.22 -12.04 -1.97
N GLN A 106 7.26 -11.60 -0.72
CA GLN A 106 8.40 -11.72 0.16
C GLN A 106 7.92 -12.34 1.47
N GLY A 107 8.34 -13.56 1.76
CA GLY A 107 7.94 -14.27 2.96
C GLY A 107 9.11 -15.01 3.59
N THR A 108 9.12 -15.02 4.91
CA THR A 108 10.15 -15.69 5.71
C THR A 108 9.49 -16.44 6.87
N GLY A 109 9.90 -17.68 7.08
CA GLY A 109 9.61 -18.41 8.32
C GLY A 109 10.69 -18.10 9.34
N GLU A 110 10.37 -17.32 10.35
CA GLU A 110 11.27 -17.03 11.46
C GLU A 110 11.22 -18.20 12.47
N GLU A 111 12.31 -18.99 12.53
CA GLU A 111 12.40 -20.21 13.34
C GLU A 111 11.32 -21.27 13.03
N ALA A 112 10.59 -21.13 11.93
CA ALA A 112 9.53 -22.02 11.47
C ALA A 112 9.60 -22.27 9.98
N THR A 113 8.83 -23.26 9.50
CA THR A 113 8.60 -23.51 8.08
C THR A 113 7.12 -23.42 7.79
N PHE A 114 6.77 -23.16 6.54
CA PHE A 114 5.38 -23.18 6.07
C PHE A 114 5.28 -24.02 4.80
N ASP A 115 4.14 -24.63 4.60
CA ASP A 115 3.88 -25.49 3.46
C ASP A 115 3.11 -24.77 2.34
N GLY A 116 2.78 -25.53 1.26
CA GLY A 116 2.07 -24.96 0.11
C GLY A 116 0.62 -24.60 0.38
N GLU A 117 -0.04 -25.26 1.36
CA GLU A 117 -1.42 -24.95 1.75
C GLU A 117 -1.46 -23.67 2.58
N GLU A 118 -0.55 -23.54 3.54
CA GLU A 118 -0.34 -22.33 4.34
C GLU A 118 0.01 -21.12 3.46
N LEU A 119 0.92 -21.30 2.50
CA LEU A 119 1.23 -20.27 1.51
C LEU A 119 -0.03 -19.84 0.74
N ASN A 120 -0.81 -20.81 0.26
CA ASN A 120 -2.03 -20.49 -0.49
C ASN A 120 -3.07 -19.74 0.33
N GLN A 121 -3.22 -20.07 1.62
CA GLN A 121 -4.12 -19.36 2.53
C GLN A 121 -3.68 -17.90 2.72
N MET A 122 -2.40 -17.67 2.97
CA MET A 122 -1.83 -16.30 3.07
C MET A 122 -2.04 -15.50 1.79
N LEU A 123 -1.82 -16.11 0.63
CA LEU A 123 -2.02 -15.45 -0.67
C LEU A 123 -3.48 -15.07 -0.92
N LEU A 124 -4.45 -15.92 -0.55
CA LEU A 124 -5.87 -15.63 -0.68
C LEU A 124 -6.29 -14.49 0.25
N LEU A 125 -5.91 -14.56 1.52
CA LEU A 125 -6.21 -13.55 2.52
C LEU A 125 -5.63 -12.18 2.12
N GLY A 126 -4.36 -12.16 1.70
CA GLY A 126 -3.69 -10.94 1.26
C GLY A 126 -4.30 -10.35 -0.01
N LYS A 127 -4.74 -11.19 -0.95
CA LYS A 127 -5.43 -10.73 -2.16
C LYS A 127 -6.72 -9.98 -1.82
N ASP A 128 -7.55 -10.52 -0.94
CA ASP A 128 -8.81 -9.90 -0.55
C ASP A 128 -8.57 -8.56 0.19
N ALA A 129 -7.56 -8.52 1.06
CA ALA A 129 -7.15 -7.31 1.75
C ALA A 129 -6.63 -6.23 0.77
N ILE A 130 -5.82 -6.61 -0.22
CA ILE A 130 -5.31 -5.69 -1.24
C ILE A 130 -6.45 -5.09 -2.08
N GLN A 131 -7.47 -5.88 -2.45
CA GLN A 131 -8.64 -5.34 -3.15
C GLN A 131 -9.39 -4.31 -2.29
N SER A 132 -9.50 -4.56 -0.99
CA SER A 132 -10.10 -3.61 -0.04
C SER A 132 -9.27 -2.31 0.07
N LEU A 133 -7.94 -2.41 0.11
CA LEU A 133 -7.04 -1.26 0.12
C LEU A 133 -7.14 -0.45 -1.17
N ILE A 134 -7.23 -1.10 -2.32
CA ILE A 134 -7.41 -0.42 -3.62
C ILE A 134 -8.75 0.32 -3.65
N ALA A 135 -9.82 -0.26 -3.11
CA ALA A 135 -11.09 0.45 -2.98
C ALA A 135 -10.96 1.72 -2.12
N LYS A 136 -10.23 1.66 -1.00
CA LYS A 136 -9.93 2.81 -0.14
C LYS A 136 -9.05 3.85 -0.84
N GLN A 137 -8.05 3.44 -1.62
CA GLN A 137 -7.24 4.36 -2.44
C GLN A 137 -8.13 5.16 -3.40
N LYS A 138 -9.05 4.48 -4.08
CA LYS A 138 -10.00 5.13 -5.01
C LYS A 138 -10.91 6.11 -4.29
N GLU A 139 -11.47 5.72 -3.15
CA GLU A 139 -12.30 6.58 -2.31
C GLU A 139 -11.53 7.85 -1.89
N ALA A 140 -10.32 7.71 -1.37
CA ALA A 140 -9.48 8.83 -0.98
C ALA A 140 -9.17 9.79 -2.14
N LEU A 141 -8.88 9.25 -3.33
CA LEU A 141 -8.64 10.04 -4.53
C LEU A 141 -9.90 10.78 -5.03
N TYR A 142 -11.09 10.18 -4.85
CA TYR A 142 -12.36 10.84 -5.18
C TYR A 142 -12.68 11.99 -4.22
N THR A 143 -12.50 11.78 -2.92
CA THR A 143 -12.74 12.79 -1.89
C THR A 143 -11.85 14.00 -2.08
N GLN A 144 -10.56 13.79 -2.37
CA GLN A 144 -9.61 14.88 -2.63
C GLN A 144 -9.90 15.66 -3.93
N LYS A 145 -10.49 15.04 -4.93
CA LYS A 145 -10.95 15.75 -6.13
C LYS A 145 -12.14 16.66 -5.87
N ALA A 146 -12.93 16.40 -4.83
CA ALA A 146 -14.09 17.20 -4.45
C ALA A 146 -13.73 18.38 -3.52
N GLU A 147 -12.65 18.30 -2.79
CA GLU A 147 -12.12 19.35 -1.92
C GLU A 147 -10.89 19.99 -2.58
N LEU A 148 -11.00 21.24 -3.01
CA LEU A 148 -9.85 22.05 -3.42
C LEU A 148 -8.99 22.32 -2.17
N ILE A 149 -8.04 21.41 -1.93
CA ILE A 149 -7.14 21.49 -0.79
C ILE A 149 -6.04 22.52 -1.11
N ASP A 150 -5.75 23.33 -0.10
CA ASP A 150 -4.64 24.28 -0.03
C ASP A 150 -3.33 23.63 -0.53
N GLU A 151 -2.67 24.25 -1.48
CA GLU A 151 -1.74 23.63 -2.45
C GLU A 151 -0.44 23.05 -1.89
N ASP A 152 -0.14 23.18 -0.59
CA ASP A 152 1.24 23.00 -0.13
C ASP A 152 1.59 21.73 0.68
N LYS A 153 0.64 21.00 1.24
CA LYS A 153 0.96 19.76 2.00
C LYS A 153 -0.17 18.74 1.97
N ILE A 154 0.08 17.60 1.33
CA ILE A 154 -0.79 16.43 1.41
C ILE A 154 -0.12 15.41 2.33
N ILE A 155 -0.75 15.10 3.48
CA ILE A 155 -0.34 13.99 4.34
C ILE A 155 -1.29 12.83 4.05
N MET A 156 -0.73 11.72 3.54
CA MET A 156 -1.49 10.50 3.27
C MET A 156 -1.17 9.46 4.34
N ILE A 157 -2.19 8.98 5.02
CA ILE A 157 -2.07 7.92 6.03
C ILE A 157 -2.72 6.65 5.46
N ALA A 158 -1.90 5.66 5.15
CA ALA A 158 -2.35 4.37 4.62
C ALA A 158 -2.31 3.32 5.73
N THR A 159 -3.43 3.11 6.41
CA THR A 159 -3.57 2.05 7.40
C THR A 159 -4.99 1.50 7.44
N GLY A 160 -5.15 0.18 7.55
CA GLY A 160 -6.41 -0.49 7.84
C GLY A 160 -6.66 -0.65 9.35
N ASN A 161 -5.67 -0.41 10.19
CA ASN A 161 -5.77 -0.55 11.63
C ASN A 161 -6.51 0.65 12.25
N LEU A 162 -7.70 0.39 12.82
CA LEU A 162 -8.54 1.42 13.45
C LEU A 162 -7.89 2.09 14.66
N GLY A 163 -6.95 1.41 15.35
CA GLY A 163 -6.18 2.00 16.44
C GLY A 163 -5.27 3.11 15.93
N LYS A 164 -4.53 2.86 14.85
CA LYS A 164 -3.66 3.84 14.20
C LYS A 164 -4.45 5.03 13.64
N VAL A 165 -5.62 4.79 13.04
CA VAL A 165 -6.49 5.87 12.54
C VAL A 165 -6.84 6.84 13.67
N LYS A 166 -7.27 6.34 14.84
CA LYS A 166 -7.61 7.17 16.00
C LYS A 166 -6.42 7.96 16.55
N GLU A 167 -5.23 7.36 16.56
CA GLU A 167 -4.01 8.04 17.00
C GLU A 167 -3.65 9.20 16.07
N PHE A 168 -3.75 9.01 14.77
CA PHE A 168 -3.52 10.07 13.78
C PHE A 168 -4.57 11.17 13.88
N GLU A 169 -5.86 10.83 14.00
CA GLU A 169 -6.92 11.82 14.23
C GLU A 169 -6.64 12.68 15.46
N ALA A 170 -6.15 12.07 16.55
CA ALA A 170 -5.78 12.79 17.76
C ALA A 170 -4.50 13.65 17.62
N MET A 171 -3.59 13.28 16.71
CA MET A 171 -2.32 13.98 16.48
C MET A 171 -2.49 15.22 15.59
N PHE A 172 -3.51 15.25 14.73
CA PHE A 172 -3.79 16.33 13.77
C PHE A 172 -5.07 17.12 14.09
N ALA A 173 -5.77 16.82 15.19
CA ALA A 173 -6.88 17.60 15.71
C ALA A 173 -6.40 18.79 16.56
#